data_8a68eaeb79403d9f3fa2efaeba115501
#
_entry.id   8a68eaeb79403d9f3fa2efaeba115501
#
_cell.length_a   1.000
_cell.length_b   1.000
_cell.length_c   1.000
_cell.angle_alpha   90.00
_cell.angle_beta   90.00
_cell.angle_gamma   90.00
#
_symmetry.space_group_name_H-M   'P 1'
#
loop_
_entity.id
_entity.type
_entity.pdbx_description
1 polymer ?
#
loop_
_entity_poly.entity_id
_entity_poly.type
_entity_poly.pdbx_seq_one_letter_code
_entity_poly.pdbx_strand_id
1 'polypeptide(L)'
;MKRSLRALTVLLALAVVSAPDSAYAQKVFKIAAIVPVSGPAAAFGLGCQRGLEMAAEDIGVFTVAGEKYKMEVVTYDTVYAPDKTVAAINRAVYNDSVKYGVIIGAGVHPPILPIIRETGFLDFAFAAAGKQVTNPENPTVFRIMASSDQLYQTYAVAIAGKLGAKRIAFLGPNDELGKNDAKAIKAEAEKMKAKGVSFVGDEYYERGARDFGPALLRLIAQKPDIIDTDGSPTGSIALIAKQARELGYNGYFVNSTAVLEAKAISDIAGKAGENIIALRIWANPPTKLYTELAERHQKKYGEAAPGTLWETYGAARWLVDTITRAGTFDTKKVAGALAGSSYANHPFGPASWGGEKAYGIKRQIVIPIPASILKNGKWEPFDVKSGKFD
;
A
#
# COMPACT_ATOMS: atom_id res chain seq x y z
N MET A 1 34.27 -22.43 93.52
CA MET A 1 33.78 -23.35 92.43
C MET A 1 32.59 -22.69 91.74
N LYS A 2 32.83 -22.04 90.63
CA LYS A 2 31.75 -21.40 89.81
C LYS A 2 31.80 -21.99 88.44
N ARG A 3 30.79 -22.78 88.05
CA ARG A 3 30.61 -23.33 86.73
C ARG A 3 29.93 -22.29 85.86
N SER A 4 30.56 -21.84 84.75
CA SER A 4 30.06 -20.96 83.78
C SER A 4 29.34 -21.77 82.67
N LEU A 5 28.03 -21.50 82.55
CA LEU A 5 27.20 -22.03 81.47
C LEU A 5 27.40 -21.18 80.19
N ARG A 6 27.99 -21.75 79.13
CA ARG A 6 28.06 -21.10 77.81
C ARG A 6 26.79 -21.45 77.02
N ALA A 7 25.97 -20.46 76.79
CA ALA A 7 24.82 -20.56 75.89
C ALA A 7 25.31 -20.52 74.42
N LEU A 8 25.00 -21.55 73.66
CA LEU A 8 25.30 -21.66 72.22
C LEU A 8 24.07 -21.09 71.43
N THR A 9 24.20 -19.89 70.87
CA THR A 9 23.19 -19.29 70.06
C THR A 9 23.36 -19.80 68.62
N VAL A 10 22.47 -20.66 68.17
CA VAL A 10 22.42 -21.11 66.77
C VAL A 10 21.67 -20.03 65.90
N LEU A 11 22.43 -19.32 65.11
CA LEU A 11 21.86 -18.43 64.06
C LEU A 11 21.39 -19.28 62.90
N LEU A 12 20.07 -19.41 62.74
CA LEU A 12 19.44 -19.98 61.52
C LEU A 12 19.45 -18.91 60.44
N ALA A 13 20.40 -18.99 59.47
CA ALA A 13 20.40 -18.15 58.28
C ALA A 13 19.34 -18.67 57.33
N LEU A 14 18.21 -17.93 57.21
CA LEU A 14 17.23 -18.13 56.12
C LEU A 14 17.90 -17.70 54.79
N ALA A 15 18.36 -18.66 54.01
CA ALA A 15 18.73 -18.46 52.62
C ALA A 15 17.43 -18.22 51.84
N VAL A 16 17.12 -16.97 51.54
CA VAL A 16 16.11 -16.60 50.54
C VAL A 16 16.68 -17.03 49.19
N VAL A 17 16.28 -18.22 48.72
CA VAL A 17 16.49 -18.64 47.34
C VAL A 17 15.59 -17.77 46.49
N SER A 18 16.11 -16.66 45.98
CA SER A 18 15.53 -15.95 44.88
C SER A 18 15.52 -16.91 43.68
N ALA A 19 14.36 -17.47 43.38
CA ALA A 19 14.16 -18.18 42.14
C ALA A 19 14.58 -17.23 41.00
N PRO A 20 15.45 -17.65 40.08
CA PRO A 20 15.74 -16.83 38.94
C PRO A 20 14.40 -16.56 38.23
N ASP A 21 14.03 -15.29 38.03
CA ASP A 21 13.01 -14.91 37.10
C ASP A 21 13.29 -15.72 35.83
N SER A 22 12.46 -16.70 35.55
CA SER A 22 12.54 -17.44 34.29
C SER A 22 12.37 -16.40 33.23
N ALA A 23 13.47 -15.92 32.66
CA ALA A 23 13.49 -15.12 31.49
C ALA A 23 12.78 -15.97 30.41
N TYR A 24 11.46 -15.84 30.31
CA TYR A 24 10.70 -16.47 29.25
C TYR A 24 11.37 -16.04 27.96
N ALA A 25 12.08 -16.97 27.32
CA ALA A 25 12.71 -16.72 26.04
C ALA A 25 11.64 -16.20 25.09
N GLN A 26 11.81 -14.95 24.70
CA GLN A 26 10.85 -14.26 23.85
C GLN A 26 10.74 -15.00 22.53
N LYS A 27 9.54 -15.52 22.24
CA LYS A 27 9.27 -16.22 20.98
C LYS A 27 9.25 -15.25 19.82
N VAL A 28 9.59 -15.73 18.63
CA VAL A 28 9.62 -14.93 17.41
C VAL A 28 8.35 -15.19 16.61
N PHE A 29 7.67 -14.12 16.23
CA PHE A 29 6.61 -14.10 15.23
C PHE A 29 7.20 -13.56 13.93
N LYS A 30 7.40 -14.43 12.93
CA LYS A 30 7.93 -14.03 11.63
C LYS A 30 6.84 -13.52 10.70
N ILE A 31 7.12 -12.40 10.02
CA ILE A 31 6.31 -11.87 8.93
C ILE A 31 7.19 -11.68 7.68
N ALA A 32 6.70 -12.12 6.52
CA ALA A 32 7.44 -12.03 5.27
C ALA A 32 7.23 -10.67 4.59
N ALA A 33 8.31 -10.07 4.11
CA ALA A 33 8.30 -9.02 3.09
C ALA A 33 8.72 -9.66 1.77
N ILE A 34 7.76 -10.13 0.96
CA ILE A 34 8.00 -10.70 -0.37
C ILE A 34 7.84 -9.58 -1.39
N VAL A 35 8.90 -8.82 -1.57
CA VAL A 35 8.85 -7.50 -2.22
C VAL A 35 10.14 -7.24 -3.02
N PRO A 36 10.12 -6.39 -4.07
CA PRO A 36 11.35 -5.97 -4.74
C PRO A 36 12.13 -4.99 -3.87
N VAL A 37 13.29 -5.37 -3.37
CA VAL A 37 14.19 -4.45 -2.66
C VAL A 37 15.41 -4.05 -3.49
N SER A 38 15.50 -4.60 -4.70
CA SER A 38 16.47 -4.23 -5.71
C SER A 38 15.84 -4.05 -7.09
N GLY A 39 16.59 -3.47 -8.04
CA GLY A 39 16.12 -3.22 -9.40
C GLY A 39 15.18 -2.00 -9.53
N PRO A 40 14.55 -1.82 -10.72
CA PRO A 40 13.77 -0.61 -11.05
C PRO A 40 12.51 -0.38 -10.20
N ALA A 41 11.99 -1.42 -9.55
CA ALA A 41 10.82 -1.35 -8.68
C ALA A 41 11.16 -1.28 -7.18
N ALA A 42 12.44 -1.16 -6.82
CA ALA A 42 12.92 -1.22 -5.44
C ALA A 42 12.23 -0.22 -4.50
N ALA A 43 11.93 0.99 -4.97
CA ALA A 43 11.26 2.01 -4.17
C ALA A 43 9.91 1.54 -3.57
N PHE A 44 9.13 0.75 -4.33
CA PHE A 44 7.87 0.18 -3.85
C PHE A 44 8.10 -0.86 -2.74
N GLY A 45 9.04 -1.77 -2.96
CA GLY A 45 9.32 -2.84 -2.02
C GLY A 45 10.01 -2.36 -0.74
N LEU A 46 10.94 -1.41 -0.86
CA LEU A 46 11.60 -0.80 0.30
C LEU A 46 10.59 -0.11 1.23
N GLY A 47 9.57 0.55 0.67
CA GLY A 47 8.49 1.13 1.48
C GLY A 47 7.72 0.06 2.26
N CYS A 48 7.39 -1.07 1.63
CA CYS A 48 6.73 -2.19 2.31
C CYS A 48 7.62 -2.79 3.41
N GLN A 49 8.87 -3.09 3.11
CA GLN A 49 9.83 -3.64 4.08
C GLN A 49 9.98 -2.71 5.29
N ARG A 50 10.27 -1.43 5.05
CA ARG A 50 10.48 -0.43 6.11
C ARG A 50 9.20 -0.17 6.91
N GLY A 51 8.03 -0.24 6.28
CA GLY A 51 6.74 -0.17 6.96
C GLY A 51 6.55 -1.31 7.96
N LEU A 52 6.91 -2.54 7.59
CA LEU A 52 6.92 -3.70 8.51
C LEU A 52 7.94 -3.52 9.63
N GLU A 53 9.17 -3.11 9.31
CA GLU A 53 10.24 -2.91 10.30
C GLU A 53 9.88 -1.83 11.33
N MET A 54 9.38 -0.69 10.88
CA MET A 54 8.94 0.40 11.78
C MET A 54 7.72 -0.02 12.62
N ALA A 55 6.81 -0.83 12.05
CA ALA A 55 5.71 -1.41 12.83
C ALA A 55 6.23 -2.38 13.89
N ALA A 56 7.23 -3.22 13.57
CA ALA A 56 7.84 -4.15 14.52
C ALA A 56 8.49 -3.42 15.69
N GLU A 57 9.20 -2.32 15.41
CA GLU A 57 9.80 -1.46 16.45
C GLU A 57 8.73 -0.91 17.40
N ASP A 58 7.61 -0.40 16.86
CA ASP A 58 6.55 0.23 17.65
C ASP A 58 5.64 -0.78 18.36
N ILE A 59 5.49 -1.99 17.85
CA ILE A 59 4.78 -3.08 18.52
C ILE A 59 5.59 -3.58 19.72
N GLY A 60 6.90 -3.67 19.57
CA GLY A 60 7.78 -4.22 20.60
C GLY A 60 7.41 -5.66 20.95
N VAL A 61 7.12 -5.91 22.24
CA VAL A 61 6.68 -7.22 22.73
C VAL A 61 5.16 -7.27 22.83
N PHE A 62 4.55 -8.31 22.29
CA PHE A 62 3.11 -8.55 22.39
C PHE A 62 2.82 -9.96 22.92
N THR A 63 1.60 -10.18 23.40
CA THR A 63 1.22 -11.43 24.07
C THR A 63 0.11 -12.14 23.30
N VAL A 64 0.30 -13.45 23.07
CA VAL A 64 -0.71 -14.32 22.44
C VAL A 64 -0.88 -15.57 23.29
N ALA A 65 -2.09 -15.83 23.76
CA ALA A 65 -2.40 -16.99 24.64
C ALA A 65 -1.46 -17.10 25.85
N GLY A 66 -1.08 -15.96 26.46
CA GLY A 66 -0.19 -15.92 27.63
C GLY A 66 1.31 -15.92 27.33
N GLU A 67 1.70 -16.16 26.09
CA GLU A 67 3.11 -16.21 25.67
C GLU A 67 3.57 -14.91 25.03
N LYS A 68 4.81 -14.48 25.30
CA LYS A 68 5.40 -13.24 24.76
C LYS A 68 6.10 -13.48 23.43
N TYR A 69 5.83 -12.58 22.48
CA TYR A 69 6.39 -12.63 21.12
C TYR A 69 7.00 -11.28 20.72
N LYS A 70 7.97 -11.34 19.82
CA LYS A 70 8.50 -10.19 19.10
C LYS A 70 8.37 -10.42 17.60
N MET A 71 7.92 -9.40 16.86
CA MET A 71 7.81 -9.49 15.40
C MET A 71 9.21 -9.38 14.76
N GLU A 72 9.51 -10.29 13.83
CA GLU A 72 10.69 -10.30 12.98
C GLU A 72 10.28 -10.25 11.53
N VAL A 73 10.85 -9.31 10.77
CA VAL A 73 10.61 -9.17 9.33
C VAL A 73 11.64 -9.99 8.57
N VAL A 74 11.16 -10.93 7.76
CA VAL A 74 12.02 -11.73 6.86
C VAL A 74 11.80 -11.25 5.43
N THR A 75 12.83 -10.68 4.81
CA THR A 75 12.74 -10.11 3.47
C THR A 75 13.17 -11.10 2.41
N TYR A 76 12.37 -11.20 1.34
CA TYR A 76 12.64 -11.98 0.14
C TYR A 76 12.57 -11.04 -1.06
N ASP A 77 13.73 -10.79 -1.69
CA ASP A 77 13.80 -9.92 -2.87
C ASP A 77 13.22 -10.61 -4.10
N THR A 78 12.20 -10.01 -4.69
CA THR A 78 11.51 -10.54 -5.87
C THR A 78 11.94 -9.85 -7.16
N VAL A 79 12.70 -8.76 -7.10
CA VAL A 79 13.00 -7.87 -8.23
C VAL A 79 11.78 -7.54 -9.10
N TYR A 80 10.58 -7.67 -8.54
CA TYR A 80 9.27 -7.52 -9.20
C TYR A 80 8.99 -8.59 -10.28
N ALA A 81 9.60 -9.78 -10.20
CA ALA A 81 9.47 -10.85 -11.17
C ALA A 81 8.56 -11.99 -10.64
N PRO A 82 7.62 -12.51 -11.44
CA PRO A 82 6.71 -13.58 -11.02
C PRO A 82 7.41 -14.87 -10.59
N ASP A 83 8.42 -15.32 -11.32
CA ASP A 83 9.20 -16.52 -11.00
C ASP A 83 9.95 -16.39 -9.67
N LYS A 84 10.54 -15.23 -9.41
CA LYS A 84 11.19 -14.91 -8.13
C LYS A 84 10.19 -14.85 -6.97
N THR A 85 8.99 -14.33 -7.23
CA THR A 85 7.93 -14.29 -6.22
C THR A 85 7.43 -15.69 -5.87
N VAL A 86 7.28 -16.59 -6.86
CA VAL A 86 6.97 -18.02 -6.63
C VAL A 86 8.05 -18.68 -5.79
N ALA A 87 9.32 -18.48 -6.11
CA ALA A 87 10.45 -19.03 -5.34
C ALA A 87 10.45 -18.47 -3.90
N ALA A 88 10.19 -17.17 -3.73
CA ALA A 88 10.17 -16.50 -2.45
C ALA A 88 9.05 -17.03 -1.52
N ILE A 89 7.82 -17.16 -2.01
CA ILE A 89 6.71 -17.67 -1.17
C ILE A 89 6.93 -19.14 -0.81
N ASN A 90 7.42 -19.97 -1.73
CA ASN A 90 7.77 -21.37 -1.43
C ASN A 90 8.82 -21.45 -0.31
N ARG A 91 9.89 -20.66 -0.40
CA ARG A 91 10.90 -20.58 0.66
C ARG A 91 10.30 -20.11 1.99
N ALA A 92 9.52 -19.04 1.97
CA ALA A 92 8.90 -18.50 3.18
C ALA A 92 8.06 -19.56 3.90
N VAL A 93 7.19 -20.26 3.16
CA VAL A 93 6.24 -21.20 3.74
C VAL A 93 6.88 -22.52 4.12
N TYR A 94 7.60 -23.16 3.18
CA TYR A 94 8.07 -24.55 3.37
C TYR A 94 9.41 -24.65 4.09
N ASN A 95 10.30 -23.65 3.94
CA ASN A 95 11.62 -23.70 4.56
C ASN A 95 11.66 -22.87 5.86
N ASP A 96 11.14 -21.65 5.83
CA ASP A 96 11.28 -20.68 6.92
C ASP A 96 10.06 -20.67 7.87
N SER A 97 9.01 -21.47 7.55
CA SER A 97 7.75 -21.62 8.31
C SER A 97 7.00 -20.31 8.57
N VAL A 98 7.09 -19.36 7.64
CA VAL A 98 6.40 -18.07 7.71
C VAL A 98 5.00 -18.21 7.12
N LYS A 99 3.99 -17.74 7.86
CA LYS A 99 2.57 -17.89 7.48
C LYS A 99 1.86 -16.56 7.20
N TYR A 100 2.54 -15.45 7.36
CA TYR A 100 2.01 -14.10 7.21
C TYR A 100 2.97 -13.25 6.42
N GLY A 101 2.48 -12.38 5.56
CA GLY A 101 3.36 -11.48 4.82
C GLY A 101 2.67 -10.40 4.04
N VAL A 102 3.49 -9.55 3.44
CA VAL A 102 3.11 -8.57 2.44
C VAL A 102 3.73 -8.98 1.11
N ILE A 103 2.91 -9.05 0.06
CA ILE A 103 3.36 -9.34 -1.30
C ILE A 103 2.96 -8.18 -2.21
N ILE A 104 3.92 -7.64 -2.97
CA ILE A 104 3.67 -6.49 -3.84
C ILE A 104 3.67 -6.86 -5.32
N GLY A 105 2.66 -6.39 -6.05
CA GLY A 105 2.53 -6.43 -7.49
C GLY A 105 1.27 -7.16 -7.96
N ALA A 106 0.58 -6.57 -8.93
CA ALA A 106 -0.64 -7.16 -9.49
C ALA A 106 -0.32 -8.42 -10.32
N GLY A 107 0.70 -8.35 -11.17
CA GLY A 107 1.10 -9.45 -12.08
C GLY A 107 1.79 -10.63 -11.39
N VAL A 108 2.24 -10.48 -10.14
CA VAL A 108 2.91 -11.56 -9.40
C VAL A 108 1.95 -12.44 -8.60
N HIS A 109 0.72 -11.96 -8.33
CA HIS A 109 -0.25 -12.70 -7.53
C HIS A 109 -0.84 -13.94 -8.23
N PRO A 110 -1.25 -13.91 -9.52
CA PRO A 110 -1.87 -15.07 -10.15
C PRO A 110 -1.09 -16.38 -9.99
N PRO A 111 0.24 -16.46 -10.21
CA PRO A 111 0.99 -17.69 -10.07
C PRO A 111 1.18 -18.16 -8.62
N ILE A 112 1.03 -17.30 -7.61
CA ILE A 112 1.20 -17.66 -6.19
C ILE A 112 -0.12 -17.96 -5.46
N LEU A 113 -1.27 -17.59 -6.01
CA LEU A 113 -2.57 -17.85 -5.37
C LEU A 113 -2.84 -19.34 -5.07
N PRO A 114 -2.45 -20.30 -5.92
CA PRO A 114 -2.56 -21.72 -5.57
C PRO A 114 -1.79 -22.09 -4.29
N ILE A 115 -0.56 -21.58 -4.14
CA ILE A 115 0.28 -21.81 -2.95
C ILE A 115 -0.37 -21.19 -1.71
N ILE A 116 -0.89 -19.97 -1.83
CA ILE A 116 -1.60 -19.28 -0.74
C ILE A 116 -2.82 -20.08 -0.28
N ARG A 117 -3.62 -20.60 -1.22
CA ARG A 117 -4.81 -21.43 -0.91
C ARG A 117 -4.45 -22.74 -0.21
N GLU A 118 -3.42 -23.43 -0.72
CA GLU A 118 -2.94 -24.70 -0.18
C GLU A 118 -2.42 -24.54 1.26
N THR A 119 -1.57 -23.55 1.47
CA THR A 119 -0.84 -23.38 2.73
C THR A 119 -1.59 -22.53 3.76
N GLY A 120 -2.63 -21.79 3.33
CA GLY A 120 -3.33 -20.83 4.15
C GLY A 120 -2.48 -19.62 4.54
N PHE A 121 -1.43 -19.30 3.76
CA PHE A 121 -0.64 -18.09 3.99
C PHE A 121 -1.55 -16.86 4.02
N LEU A 122 -1.42 -16.01 5.05
CA LEU A 122 -2.17 -14.76 5.11
C LEU A 122 -1.37 -13.66 4.43
N ASP A 123 -1.85 -13.24 3.28
CA ASP A 123 -1.22 -12.24 2.43
C ASP A 123 -1.89 -10.88 2.56
N PHE A 124 -1.10 -9.88 2.89
CA PHE A 124 -1.45 -8.48 2.68
C PHE A 124 -1.02 -8.07 1.28
N ALA A 125 -1.91 -8.26 0.33
CA ALA A 125 -1.68 -7.99 -1.07
C ALA A 125 -1.59 -6.48 -1.34
N PHE A 126 -0.41 -6.00 -1.70
CA PHE A 126 -0.23 -4.65 -2.22
C PHE A 126 -0.36 -4.69 -3.74
N ALA A 127 -1.60 -4.88 -4.21
CA ALA A 127 -1.92 -5.10 -5.61
C ALA A 127 -3.15 -4.32 -6.05
N ALA A 128 -3.06 -3.60 -7.15
CA ALA A 128 -4.19 -2.86 -7.72
C ALA A 128 -5.22 -3.77 -8.41
N ALA A 129 -4.84 -4.99 -8.82
CA ALA A 129 -5.70 -5.92 -9.54
C ALA A 129 -6.97 -6.30 -8.75
N GLY A 130 -8.13 -6.23 -9.42
CA GLY A 130 -9.44 -6.43 -8.82
C GLY A 130 -9.76 -7.89 -8.45
N LYS A 131 -10.78 -8.48 -9.10
CA LYS A 131 -11.32 -9.81 -8.80
C LYS A 131 -10.35 -10.97 -8.87
N GLN A 132 -9.24 -10.83 -9.56
CA GLN A 132 -8.23 -11.89 -9.66
C GLN A 132 -7.56 -12.18 -8.31
N VAL A 133 -7.28 -11.14 -7.53
CA VAL A 133 -6.61 -11.25 -6.23
C VAL A 133 -7.61 -11.39 -5.10
N THR A 134 -8.66 -10.56 -5.11
CA THR A 134 -9.69 -10.53 -4.05
C THR A 134 -10.96 -11.19 -4.54
N ASN A 135 -11.24 -12.40 -4.06
CA ASN A 135 -12.44 -13.17 -4.35
C ASN A 135 -12.63 -14.28 -3.28
N PRO A 136 -13.78 -14.97 -3.21
CA PRO A 136 -14.05 -15.99 -2.20
C PRO A 136 -13.09 -17.20 -2.20
N GLU A 137 -12.41 -17.48 -3.32
CA GLU A 137 -11.42 -18.55 -3.39
C GLU A 137 -10.12 -18.22 -2.63
N ASN A 138 -9.88 -16.94 -2.35
CA ASN A 138 -8.68 -16.45 -1.68
C ASN A 138 -9.00 -15.84 -0.29
N PRO A 139 -9.55 -16.61 0.66
CA PRO A 139 -10.09 -16.08 1.92
C PRO A 139 -9.04 -15.50 2.86
N THR A 140 -7.76 -15.79 2.66
CA THR A 140 -6.63 -15.28 3.44
C THR A 140 -5.86 -14.15 2.75
N VAL A 141 -6.32 -13.67 1.59
CA VAL A 141 -5.72 -12.54 0.87
C VAL A 141 -6.47 -11.25 1.18
N PHE A 142 -5.80 -10.30 1.81
CA PHE A 142 -6.31 -8.98 2.19
C PHE A 142 -5.61 -7.91 1.37
N ARG A 143 -6.33 -7.18 0.55
CA ARG A 143 -5.76 -6.09 -0.22
C ARG A 143 -5.66 -4.83 0.63
N ILE A 144 -4.44 -4.37 0.87
CA ILE A 144 -4.14 -3.24 1.77
C ILE A 144 -3.96 -1.89 1.06
N MET A 145 -4.13 -1.84 -0.25
CA MET A 145 -4.18 -0.60 -1.02
C MET A 145 -5.56 -0.40 -1.65
N ALA A 146 -5.89 0.84 -2.00
CA ALA A 146 -7.09 1.12 -2.77
C ALA A 146 -7.05 0.34 -4.10
N SER A 147 -8.14 -0.34 -4.43
CA SER A 147 -8.26 -1.04 -5.71
C SER A 147 -8.41 -0.05 -6.86
N SER A 148 -8.07 -0.49 -8.07
CA SER A 148 -8.35 0.28 -9.28
C SER A 148 -9.82 0.68 -9.37
N ASP A 149 -10.74 -0.24 -9.03
CA ASP A 149 -12.18 0.04 -9.04
C ASP A 149 -12.57 1.18 -8.09
N GLN A 150 -11.96 1.25 -6.88
CA GLN A 150 -12.18 2.36 -5.95
C GLN A 150 -11.60 3.67 -6.48
N LEU A 151 -10.39 3.61 -7.03
CA LEU A 151 -9.71 4.77 -7.60
C LEU A 151 -10.51 5.32 -8.78
N TYR A 152 -10.95 4.47 -9.72
CA TYR A 152 -11.68 4.90 -10.90
C TYR A 152 -13.11 5.36 -10.59
N GLN A 153 -13.80 4.78 -9.60
CA GLN A 153 -15.08 5.32 -9.13
C GLN A 153 -14.91 6.74 -8.57
N THR A 154 -13.89 6.96 -7.76
CA THR A 154 -13.55 8.28 -7.22
C THR A 154 -13.21 9.23 -8.35
N TYR A 155 -12.42 8.79 -9.30
CA TYR A 155 -12.04 9.51 -10.50
C TYR A 155 -13.25 9.97 -11.31
N ALA A 156 -14.10 9.02 -11.71
CA ALA A 156 -15.20 9.29 -12.63
C ALA A 156 -16.26 10.23 -12.03
N VAL A 157 -16.65 9.98 -10.77
CA VAL A 157 -17.71 10.78 -10.13
C VAL A 157 -17.20 12.15 -9.69
N ALA A 158 -15.97 12.21 -9.27
CA ALA A 158 -15.43 13.35 -8.56
C ALA A 158 -14.71 14.33 -9.50
N ILE A 159 -13.83 13.86 -10.33
CA ILE A 159 -12.99 14.73 -11.18
C ILE A 159 -13.79 15.22 -12.37
N ALA A 160 -14.39 14.33 -13.14
CA ALA A 160 -15.19 14.74 -14.28
C ALA A 160 -16.39 15.61 -13.87
N GLY A 161 -17.06 15.27 -12.76
CA GLY A 161 -18.15 16.08 -12.20
C GLY A 161 -17.71 17.46 -11.71
N LYS A 162 -16.62 17.52 -10.94
CA LYS A 162 -16.11 18.78 -10.36
C LYS A 162 -15.51 19.71 -11.42
N LEU A 163 -14.79 19.16 -12.40
CA LEU A 163 -14.17 19.94 -13.47
C LEU A 163 -15.14 20.25 -14.61
N GLY A 164 -16.29 19.62 -14.65
CA GLY A 164 -17.19 19.68 -15.82
C GLY A 164 -16.61 19.01 -17.06
N ALA A 165 -15.54 18.22 -16.93
CA ALA A 165 -14.87 17.54 -18.01
C ALA A 165 -15.77 16.50 -18.69
N LYS A 166 -15.74 16.47 -20.02
CA LYS A 166 -16.58 15.58 -20.85
C LYS A 166 -15.77 14.61 -21.69
N ARG A 167 -14.54 14.97 -22.01
CA ARG A 167 -13.69 14.23 -22.96
C ARG A 167 -12.43 13.76 -22.26
N ILE A 168 -12.31 12.44 -22.07
CA ILE A 168 -11.20 11.81 -21.38
C ILE A 168 -10.37 11.03 -22.39
N ALA A 169 -9.06 11.29 -22.44
CA ALA A 169 -8.08 10.49 -23.16
C ALA A 169 -7.11 9.83 -22.19
N PHE A 170 -6.39 8.82 -22.66
CA PHE A 170 -5.36 8.13 -21.89
C PHE A 170 -4.01 8.16 -22.59
N LEU A 171 -2.93 8.37 -21.83
CA LEU A 171 -1.55 8.22 -22.27
C LEU A 171 -0.74 7.50 -21.18
N GLY A 172 -0.44 6.24 -21.38
CA GLY A 172 0.25 5.41 -20.38
C GLY A 172 1.31 4.48 -20.96
N PRO A 173 1.98 3.69 -20.10
CA PRO A 173 2.99 2.75 -20.53
C PRO A 173 2.39 1.61 -21.37
N ASN A 174 3.16 1.13 -22.37
CA ASN A 174 2.79 0.02 -23.24
C ASN A 174 3.05 -1.34 -22.56
N ASP A 175 2.42 -1.55 -21.41
CA ASP A 175 2.47 -2.81 -20.67
C ASP A 175 1.11 -3.21 -20.12
N GLU A 176 1.07 -4.30 -19.37
CA GLU A 176 -0.18 -4.82 -18.80
C GLU A 176 -0.86 -3.79 -17.88
N LEU A 177 -0.09 -3.05 -17.09
CA LEU A 177 -0.64 -2.03 -16.18
C LEU A 177 -1.34 -0.92 -16.97
N GLY A 178 -0.65 -0.28 -17.93
CA GLY A 178 -1.22 0.80 -18.72
C GLY A 178 -2.43 0.36 -19.53
N LYS A 179 -2.42 -0.85 -20.11
CA LYS A 179 -3.56 -1.39 -20.84
C LYS A 179 -4.78 -1.67 -19.96
N ASN A 180 -4.54 -2.17 -18.73
CA ASN A 180 -5.61 -2.39 -17.75
C ASN A 180 -6.19 -1.06 -17.25
N ASP A 181 -5.35 -0.06 -17.02
CA ASP A 181 -5.79 1.26 -16.59
C ASP A 181 -6.63 1.95 -17.68
N ALA A 182 -6.18 1.96 -18.94
CA ALA A 182 -6.96 2.48 -20.06
C ALA A 182 -8.33 1.79 -20.19
N LYS A 183 -8.37 0.46 -20.06
CA LYS A 183 -9.61 -0.32 -20.10
C LYS A 183 -10.56 0.08 -18.96
N ALA A 184 -10.05 0.27 -17.76
CA ALA A 184 -10.84 0.65 -16.59
C ALA A 184 -11.41 2.07 -16.75
N ILE A 185 -10.60 3.03 -17.18
CA ILE A 185 -11.02 4.41 -17.43
C ILE A 185 -12.11 4.47 -18.51
N LYS A 186 -11.92 3.72 -19.61
CA LYS A 186 -12.91 3.60 -20.67
C LYS A 186 -14.23 3.05 -20.16
N ALA A 187 -14.19 2.02 -19.31
CA ALA A 187 -15.39 1.44 -18.69
C ALA A 187 -16.12 2.43 -17.78
N GLU A 188 -15.38 3.23 -16.99
CA GLU A 188 -15.98 4.27 -16.15
C GLU A 188 -16.56 5.43 -16.97
N ALA A 189 -15.90 5.85 -18.05
CA ALA A 189 -16.44 6.85 -18.98
C ALA A 189 -17.77 6.38 -19.62
N GLU A 190 -17.87 5.10 -20.00
CA GLU A 190 -19.10 4.53 -20.56
C GLU A 190 -20.26 4.55 -19.54
N LYS A 191 -20.01 4.26 -18.25
CA LYS A 191 -21.01 4.40 -17.18
C LYS A 191 -21.52 5.84 -17.03
N MET A 192 -20.71 6.82 -17.42
CA MET A 192 -21.03 8.25 -17.34
C MET A 192 -21.53 8.85 -18.65
N LYS A 193 -21.72 8.03 -19.69
CA LYS A 193 -22.18 8.47 -21.02
C LYS A 193 -23.50 9.27 -20.99
N ALA A 194 -24.45 8.85 -20.15
CA ALA A 194 -25.70 9.58 -19.94
C ALA A 194 -25.47 10.99 -19.33
N LYS A 195 -24.32 11.25 -18.72
CA LYS A 195 -23.92 12.58 -18.24
C LYS A 195 -23.07 13.34 -19.26
N GLY A 196 -22.94 12.84 -20.50
CA GLY A 196 -22.19 13.43 -21.59
C GLY A 196 -20.66 13.22 -21.50
N VAL A 197 -20.19 12.28 -20.69
CA VAL A 197 -18.75 11.91 -20.63
C VAL A 197 -18.44 10.89 -21.71
N SER A 198 -17.29 11.04 -22.38
CA SER A 198 -16.81 10.13 -23.43
C SER A 198 -15.31 9.87 -23.28
N PHE A 199 -14.92 8.64 -23.54
CA PHE A 199 -13.52 8.27 -23.76
C PHE A 199 -13.19 8.52 -25.23
N VAL A 200 -12.17 9.34 -25.50
CA VAL A 200 -11.92 9.87 -26.86
C VAL A 200 -10.67 9.29 -27.52
N GLY A 201 -9.84 8.55 -26.79
CA GLY A 201 -8.67 7.88 -27.36
C GLY A 201 -7.68 7.43 -26.29
N ASP A 202 -6.84 6.48 -26.67
CA ASP A 202 -5.75 5.99 -25.88
C ASP A 202 -4.47 5.87 -26.72
N GLU A 203 -3.35 6.20 -26.11
CA GLU A 203 -2.01 6.10 -26.67
C GLU A 203 -1.06 5.50 -25.65
N TYR A 204 -0.01 4.85 -26.14
CA TYR A 204 0.91 4.14 -25.29
C TYR A 204 2.36 4.50 -25.62
N TYR A 205 3.23 4.42 -24.61
CA TYR A 205 4.67 4.65 -24.74
C TYR A 205 5.48 3.54 -24.09
N GLU A 206 6.70 3.29 -24.57
CA GLU A 206 7.63 2.36 -23.94
C GLU A 206 8.22 2.97 -22.67
N ARG A 207 8.33 2.18 -21.58
CA ARG A 207 8.94 2.68 -20.33
C ARG A 207 10.35 3.19 -20.59
N GLY A 208 10.64 4.38 -20.07
CA GLY A 208 11.89 5.08 -20.31
C GLY A 208 11.87 6.03 -21.51
N ALA A 209 10.76 6.10 -22.26
CA ALA A 209 10.59 7.12 -23.31
C ALA A 209 10.75 8.53 -22.76
N ARG A 210 11.31 9.42 -23.55
CA ARG A 210 11.49 10.82 -23.24
C ARG A 210 10.75 11.76 -24.22
N ASP A 211 10.33 11.22 -25.35
CA ASP A 211 9.53 11.92 -26.36
C ASP A 211 8.12 11.33 -26.41
N PHE A 212 7.14 12.14 -26.12
CA PHE A 212 5.71 11.82 -26.12
C PHE A 212 4.96 12.61 -27.18
N GLY A 213 5.66 13.47 -27.93
CA GLY A 213 5.09 14.41 -28.91
C GLY A 213 4.14 13.73 -29.91
N PRO A 214 4.55 12.65 -30.61
CA PRO A 214 3.66 11.97 -31.58
C PRO A 214 2.37 11.43 -30.97
N ALA A 215 2.40 10.84 -29.78
CA ALA A 215 1.23 10.34 -29.07
C ALA A 215 0.34 11.50 -28.59
N LEU A 216 0.95 12.53 -28.03
CA LEU A 216 0.25 13.73 -27.58
C LEU A 216 -0.47 14.45 -28.72
N LEU A 217 0.13 14.60 -29.91
CA LEU A 217 -0.52 15.21 -31.07
C LEU A 217 -1.78 14.47 -31.48
N ARG A 218 -1.76 13.11 -31.48
CA ARG A 218 -2.95 12.31 -31.81
C ARG A 218 -4.07 12.47 -30.78
N LEU A 219 -3.70 12.52 -29.49
CA LEU A 219 -4.68 12.71 -28.42
C LEU A 219 -5.24 14.13 -28.39
N ILE A 220 -4.39 15.15 -28.52
CA ILE A 220 -4.79 16.57 -28.49
C ILE A 220 -5.74 16.89 -29.65
N ALA A 221 -5.55 16.26 -30.83
CA ALA A 221 -6.46 16.37 -31.97
C ALA A 221 -7.90 15.92 -31.61
N GLN A 222 -8.06 15.03 -30.64
CA GLN A 222 -9.34 14.60 -30.11
C GLN A 222 -9.96 15.59 -29.10
N LYS A 223 -9.29 16.71 -28.83
CA LYS A 223 -9.74 17.77 -27.90
C LYS A 223 -10.15 17.22 -26.51
N PRO A 224 -9.29 16.48 -25.80
CA PRO A 224 -9.61 15.99 -24.47
C PRO A 224 -9.62 17.13 -23.45
N ASP A 225 -10.52 17.07 -22.48
CA ASP A 225 -10.50 17.93 -21.29
C ASP A 225 -9.50 17.39 -20.26
N ILE A 226 -9.36 16.06 -20.24
CA ILE A 226 -8.45 15.32 -19.35
C ILE A 226 -7.61 14.37 -20.19
N ILE A 227 -6.30 14.36 -19.96
CA ILE A 227 -5.40 13.27 -20.35
C ILE A 227 -5.04 12.53 -19.07
N ASP A 228 -5.53 11.30 -18.95
CA ASP A 228 -5.17 10.41 -17.87
C ASP A 228 -3.79 9.78 -18.14
N THR A 229 -2.98 9.68 -17.09
CA THR A 229 -1.58 9.21 -17.16
C THR A 229 -1.31 8.07 -16.20
N ASP A 230 -2.33 7.28 -15.85
CA ASP A 230 -2.17 6.17 -14.91
C ASP A 230 -1.09 5.18 -15.35
N GLY A 231 -0.46 4.55 -14.39
CA GLY A 231 0.69 3.67 -14.64
C GLY A 231 2.01 4.39 -14.93
N SER A 232 1.98 5.71 -15.11
CA SER A 232 3.17 6.51 -15.43
C SER A 232 3.91 6.99 -14.18
N PRO A 233 5.25 6.88 -14.12
CA PRO A 233 6.04 7.42 -13.01
C PRO A 233 6.16 8.95 -13.08
N THR A 234 6.50 9.58 -11.97
CA THR A 234 6.62 11.05 -11.80
C THR A 234 7.39 11.73 -12.93
N GLY A 235 8.55 11.19 -13.31
CA GLY A 235 9.39 11.77 -14.38
C GLY A 235 8.71 11.76 -15.75
N SER A 236 7.98 10.68 -16.09
CA SER A 236 7.24 10.59 -17.34
C SER A 236 6.07 11.58 -17.36
N ILE A 237 5.31 11.67 -16.25
CA ILE A 237 4.19 12.62 -16.15
C ILE A 237 4.68 14.07 -16.30
N ALA A 238 5.79 14.41 -15.69
CA ALA A 238 6.38 15.75 -15.81
C ALA A 238 6.76 16.08 -17.26
N LEU A 239 7.38 15.14 -17.98
CA LEU A 239 7.74 15.33 -19.39
C LEU A 239 6.49 15.35 -20.29
N ILE A 240 5.50 14.49 -20.04
CA ILE A 240 4.21 14.50 -20.76
C ILE A 240 3.54 15.86 -20.58
N ALA A 241 3.43 16.38 -19.38
CA ALA A 241 2.84 17.68 -19.11
C ALA A 241 3.60 18.80 -19.83
N LYS A 242 4.93 18.81 -19.76
CA LYS A 242 5.75 19.80 -20.45
C LYS A 242 5.49 19.81 -21.95
N GLN A 243 5.63 18.67 -22.61
CA GLN A 243 5.47 18.55 -24.06
C GLN A 243 4.02 18.84 -24.50
N ALA A 244 3.04 18.41 -23.72
CA ALA A 244 1.63 18.72 -24.05
C ALA A 244 1.34 20.22 -23.99
N ARG A 245 1.91 20.96 -23.01
CA ARG A 245 1.76 22.43 -22.96
C ARG A 245 2.46 23.11 -24.13
N GLU A 246 3.63 22.64 -24.53
CA GLU A 246 4.34 23.10 -25.73
C GLU A 246 3.52 22.89 -27.01
N LEU A 247 2.70 21.82 -27.05
CA LEU A 247 1.75 21.53 -28.14
C LEU A 247 0.39 22.24 -27.99
N GLY A 248 0.23 23.13 -27.01
CA GLY A 248 -0.98 23.93 -26.81
C GLY A 248 -2.10 23.26 -26.00
N TYR A 249 -1.87 22.11 -25.39
CA TYR A 249 -2.84 21.49 -24.50
C TYR A 249 -2.96 22.23 -23.18
N ASN A 250 -4.18 22.69 -22.86
CA ASN A 250 -4.47 23.45 -21.64
C ASN A 250 -5.39 22.73 -20.65
N GLY A 251 -5.77 21.47 -20.94
CA GLY A 251 -6.60 20.65 -20.06
C GLY A 251 -5.87 20.12 -18.83
N TYR A 252 -6.50 19.20 -18.14
CA TYR A 252 -6.00 18.59 -16.92
C TYR A 252 -5.25 17.29 -17.22
N PHE A 253 -4.25 16.98 -16.39
CA PHE A 253 -3.70 15.64 -16.31
C PHE A 253 -4.21 14.99 -15.02
N VAL A 254 -4.49 13.70 -15.07
CA VAL A 254 -4.89 12.93 -13.89
C VAL A 254 -4.00 11.72 -13.76
N ASN A 255 -3.66 11.37 -12.52
CA ASN A 255 -2.99 10.10 -12.19
C ASN A 255 -3.56 9.56 -10.87
N SER A 256 -4.07 8.34 -10.91
CA SER A 256 -4.69 7.69 -9.76
C SER A 256 -3.78 6.64 -9.11
N THR A 257 -2.80 6.12 -9.83
CA THR A 257 -2.08 4.90 -9.45
C THR A 257 -0.68 5.14 -8.89
N ALA A 258 -0.01 6.22 -9.30
CA ALA A 258 1.35 6.53 -8.82
C ALA A 258 1.32 7.48 -7.62
N VAL A 259 2.34 7.36 -6.77
CA VAL A 259 2.66 8.39 -5.78
C VAL A 259 3.56 9.42 -6.44
N LEU A 260 3.02 10.60 -6.69
CA LEU A 260 3.71 11.66 -7.42
C LEU A 260 4.40 12.64 -6.48
N GLU A 261 5.60 13.07 -6.84
CA GLU A 261 6.39 14.03 -6.09
C GLU A 261 6.32 15.43 -6.72
N ALA A 262 5.69 16.39 -6.02
CA ALA A 262 5.51 17.76 -6.51
C ALA A 262 6.81 18.42 -6.92
N LYS A 263 7.87 18.28 -6.11
CA LYS A 263 9.18 18.85 -6.40
C LYS A 263 9.78 18.31 -7.69
N ALA A 264 9.76 17.00 -7.88
CA ALA A 264 10.30 16.37 -9.09
C ALA A 264 9.53 16.80 -10.35
N ILE A 265 8.19 16.95 -10.26
CA ILE A 265 7.40 17.50 -11.36
C ILE A 265 7.80 18.93 -11.66
N SER A 266 7.93 19.77 -10.61
CA SER A 266 8.27 21.18 -10.78
C SER A 266 9.68 21.38 -11.32
N ASP A 267 10.65 20.57 -10.92
CA ASP A 267 12.02 20.62 -11.41
C ASP A 267 12.11 20.30 -12.92
N ILE A 268 11.26 19.39 -13.43
CA ILE A 268 11.26 18.97 -14.85
C ILE A 268 10.35 19.83 -15.70
N ALA A 269 9.14 20.09 -15.25
CA ALA A 269 8.08 20.72 -16.04
C ALA A 269 7.86 22.19 -15.70
N GLY A 270 8.34 22.70 -14.57
CA GLY A 270 8.06 24.06 -14.12
C GLY A 270 6.54 24.33 -14.08
N LYS A 271 6.13 25.46 -14.66
CA LYS A 271 4.69 25.83 -14.76
C LYS A 271 3.87 24.88 -15.62
N ALA A 272 4.47 24.12 -16.52
CA ALA A 272 3.75 23.15 -17.34
C ALA A 272 3.16 21.99 -16.50
N GLY A 273 3.72 21.74 -15.30
CA GLY A 273 3.18 20.76 -14.35
C GLY A 273 1.94 21.22 -13.59
N GLU A 274 1.49 22.45 -13.75
CA GLU A 274 0.24 22.93 -13.12
C GLU A 274 -0.97 22.16 -13.63
N ASN A 275 -1.98 22.01 -12.74
CA ASN A 275 -3.22 21.29 -13.03
C ASN A 275 -3.04 19.77 -13.27
N ILE A 276 -1.98 19.18 -12.73
CA ILE A 276 -1.93 17.73 -12.53
C ILE A 276 -2.74 17.40 -11.27
N ILE A 277 -3.70 16.50 -11.41
CA ILE A 277 -4.52 15.99 -10.31
C ILE A 277 -4.04 14.57 -10.00
N ALA A 278 -3.75 14.32 -8.74
CA ALA A 278 -3.33 13.01 -8.28
C ALA A 278 -4.27 12.49 -7.20
N LEU A 279 -4.67 11.23 -7.32
CA LEU A 279 -5.33 10.51 -6.24
C LEU A 279 -4.25 9.92 -5.31
N ARG A 280 -4.63 9.59 -4.06
CA ARG A 280 -3.74 9.04 -3.04
C ARG A 280 -2.61 9.98 -2.57
N ILE A 281 -2.62 11.23 -3.00
CA ILE A 281 -1.71 12.27 -2.52
C ILE A 281 -2.41 13.12 -1.47
N TRP A 282 -1.82 13.19 -0.30
CA TRP A 282 -2.28 14.04 0.79
C TRP A 282 -1.60 15.41 0.71
N ALA A 283 -2.34 16.44 0.33
CA ALA A 283 -1.87 17.82 0.41
C ALA A 283 -1.67 18.25 1.87
N ASN A 284 -2.55 17.76 2.75
CA ASN A 284 -2.42 17.91 4.20
C ASN A 284 -2.32 16.52 4.83
N PRO A 285 -1.39 16.27 5.75
CA PRO A 285 -1.27 14.98 6.43
C PRO A 285 -2.58 14.57 7.08
N PRO A 286 -3.06 13.33 6.89
CA PRO A 286 -4.37 12.91 7.40
C PRO A 286 -4.39 12.70 8.91
N THR A 287 -3.25 12.33 9.48
CA THR A 287 -3.09 12.05 10.91
C THR A 287 -1.71 12.48 11.39
N LYS A 288 -1.58 12.68 12.71
CA LYS A 288 -0.28 12.92 13.33
C LYS A 288 0.68 11.76 13.08
N LEU A 289 0.20 10.51 13.17
CA LEU A 289 1.00 9.30 12.91
C LEU A 289 1.58 9.29 11.49
N TYR A 290 0.83 9.75 10.48
CA TYR A 290 1.34 9.86 9.11
C TYR A 290 2.61 10.73 9.05
N THR A 291 2.57 11.91 9.69
CA THR A 291 3.72 12.84 9.74
C THR A 291 4.88 12.26 10.54
N GLU A 292 4.61 11.68 11.71
CA GLU A 292 5.63 11.07 12.56
C GLU A 292 6.39 9.93 11.85
N LEU A 293 5.68 9.11 11.08
CA LEU A 293 6.30 8.05 10.28
C LEU A 293 7.18 8.60 9.17
N ALA A 294 6.73 9.66 8.49
CA ALA A 294 7.53 10.32 7.44
C ALA A 294 8.83 10.90 8.00
N GLU A 295 8.75 11.62 9.14
CA GLU A 295 9.90 12.22 9.80
C GLU A 295 10.88 11.17 10.33
N ARG A 296 10.38 10.11 10.95
CA ARG A 296 11.20 8.98 11.44
C ARG A 296 11.91 8.27 10.29
N HIS A 297 11.19 8.05 9.18
CA HIS A 297 11.77 7.44 7.97
C HIS A 297 12.89 8.32 7.43
N GLN A 298 12.64 9.62 7.25
CA GLN A 298 13.66 10.57 6.78
C GLN A 298 14.89 10.57 7.69
N LYS A 299 14.69 10.57 9.01
CA LYS A 299 15.79 10.53 9.98
C LYS A 299 16.59 9.24 9.92
N LYS A 300 15.90 8.10 9.73
CA LYS A 300 16.53 6.77 9.77
C LYS A 300 17.23 6.39 8.48
N TYR A 301 16.66 6.74 7.33
CA TYR A 301 17.12 6.29 6.01
C TYR A 301 17.68 7.43 5.13
N GLY A 302 17.56 8.68 5.53
CA GLY A 302 18.12 9.84 4.79
C GLY A 302 17.32 10.27 3.56
N GLU A 303 16.15 9.67 3.32
CA GLU A 303 15.31 9.90 2.15
C GLU A 303 13.82 10.00 2.51
N ALA A 304 13.02 10.59 1.61
CA ALA A 304 11.57 10.68 1.79
C ALA A 304 10.92 9.30 1.90
N ALA A 305 9.88 9.18 2.72
CA ALA A 305 9.17 7.93 2.91
C ALA A 305 8.49 7.47 1.60
N PRO A 306 8.75 6.23 1.13
CA PRO A 306 8.04 5.68 -0.02
C PRO A 306 6.55 5.51 0.26
N GLY A 307 5.70 5.73 -0.75
CA GLY A 307 4.25 5.75 -0.59
C GLY A 307 3.60 4.45 -0.06
N THR A 308 4.31 3.32 -0.16
CA THR A 308 3.83 2.02 0.33
C THR A 308 4.07 1.77 1.83
N LEU A 309 4.78 2.68 2.49
CA LEU A 309 5.17 2.56 3.89
C LEU A 309 3.95 2.58 4.83
N TRP A 310 3.06 3.52 4.64
CA TRP A 310 1.96 3.77 5.59
C TRP A 310 0.91 2.67 5.59
N GLU A 311 0.50 2.17 4.40
CA GLU A 311 -0.43 1.05 4.29
C GLU A 311 0.14 -0.21 4.94
N THR A 312 1.41 -0.49 4.69
CA THR A 312 2.07 -1.68 5.22
C THR A 312 2.28 -1.60 6.73
N TYR A 313 2.69 -0.42 7.23
CA TYR A 313 2.77 -0.17 8.67
C TYR A 313 1.41 -0.36 9.35
N GLY A 314 0.35 0.24 8.78
CA GLY A 314 -1.01 0.13 9.31
C GLY A 314 -1.51 -1.32 9.34
N ALA A 315 -1.29 -2.05 8.24
CA ALA A 315 -1.67 -3.46 8.12
C ALA A 315 -0.96 -4.35 9.15
N ALA A 316 0.34 -4.15 9.36
CA ALA A 316 1.12 -4.92 10.33
C ALA A 316 0.63 -4.69 11.77
N ARG A 317 0.39 -3.44 12.15
CA ARG A 317 -0.18 -3.09 13.46
C ARG A 317 -1.56 -3.70 13.66
N TRP A 318 -2.43 -3.58 12.66
CA TRP A 318 -3.77 -4.18 12.70
C TRP A 318 -3.74 -5.70 12.81
N LEU A 319 -2.82 -6.35 12.09
CA LEU A 319 -2.62 -7.80 12.19
C LEU A 319 -2.27 -8.23 13.61
N VAL A 320 -1.25 -7.61 14.21
CA VAL A 320 -0.79 -7.99 15.55
C VAL A 320 -1.85 -7.73 16.60
N ASP A 321 -2.57 -6.60 16.53
CA ASP A 321 -3.72 -6.34 17.39
C ASP A 321 -4.81 -7.41 17.23
N THR A 322 -5.03 -7.89 16.00
CA THR A 322 -6.01 -8.95 15.73
C THR A 322 -5.56 -10.31 16.26
N ILE A 323 -4.30 -10.68 16.04
CA ILE A 323 -3.69 -11.92 16.56
C ILE A 323 -3.76 -11.93 18.09
N THR A 324 -3.41 -10.83 18.73
CA THR A 324 -3.45 -10.67 20.20
C THR A 324 -4.86 -10.87 20.75
N ARG A 325 -5.85 -10.22 20.14
CA ARG A 325 -7.26 -10.37 20.55
C ARG A 325 -7.83 -11.76 20.26
N ALA A 326 -7.44 -12.38 19.15
CA ALA A 326 -7.86 -13.71 18.77
C ALA A 326 -7.17 -14.83 19.59
N GLY A 327 -6.06 -14.51 20.26
CA GLY A 327 -5.28 -15.46 21.06
C GLY A 327 -4.68 -16.62 20.24
N THR A 328 -4.44 -16.42 18.94
CA THR A 328 -4.00 -17.52 18.05
C THR A 328 -3.24 -17.02 16.83
N PHE A 329 -2.36 -17.88 16.31
CA PHE A 329 -1.69 -17.70 15.02
C PHE A 329 -2.29 -18.60 13.91
N ASP A 330 -3.48 -19.15 14.10
CA ASP A 330 -4.20 -19.82 13.03
C ASP A 330 -4.67 -18.80 11.99
N THR A 331 -4.13 -18.89 10.77
CA THR A 331 -4.34 -17.87 9.74
C THR A 331 -5.80 -17.75 9.32
N LYS A 332 -6.57 -18.85 9.32
CA LYS A 332 -8.00 -18.83 8.96
C LYS A 332 -8.82 -18.13 10.04
N LYS A 333 -8.54 -18.41 11.33
CA LYS A 333 -9.19 -17.73 12.45
C LYS A 333 -8.85 -16.26 12.48
N VAL A 334 -7.57 -15.91 12.28
CA VAL A 334 -7.10 -14.53 12.20
C VAL A 334 -7.73 -13.81 11.01
N ALA A 335 -7.80 -14.42 9.82
CA ALA A 335 -8.46 -13.85 8.65
C ALA A 335 -9.96 -13.57 8.90
N GLY A 336 -10.67 -14.49 9.59
CA GLY A 336 -12.05 -14.25 9.99
C GLY A 336 -12.20 -13.06 10.95
N ALA A 337 -11.36 -13.00 11.99
CA ALA A 337 -11.37 -11.90 12.96
C ALA A 337 -10.98 -10.55 12.33
N LEU A 338 -9.98 -10.55 11.45
CA LEU A 338 -9.50 -9.36 10.75
C LEU A 338 -10.61 -8.77 9.86
N ALA A 339 -11.30 -9.60 9.07
CA ALA A 339 -12.38 -9.16 8.20
C ALA A 339 -13.57 -8.52 8.93
N GLY A 340 -13.83 -8.95 10.15
CA GLY A 340 -14.89 -8.40 11.02
C GLY A 340 -14.47 -7.16 11.81
N SER A 341 -13.22 -6.72 11.71
CA SER A 341 -12.67 -5.64 12.52
C SER A 341 -12.52 -4.31 11.74
N SER A 342 -12.31 -3.24 12.50
CA SER A 342 -11.86 -1.94 12.02
C SER A 342 -10.61 -1.51 12.81
N TYR A 343 -9.85 -0.59 12.25
CA TYR A 343 -8.62 -0.09 12.86
C TYR A 343 -8.58 1.43 12.87
N ALA A 344 -8.80 2.02 14.05
CA ALA A 344 -8.88 3.47 14.21
C ALA A 344 -7.52 4.17 14.02
N ASN A 345 -6.42 3.48 14.35
CA ASN A 345 -5.06 4.03 14.37
C ASN A 345 -4.29 3.74 13.07
N HIS A 346 -4.97 3.62 11.94
CA HIS A 346 -4.28 3.53 10.66
C HIS A 346 -3.67 4.89 10.29
N PRO A 347 -2.46 4.95 9.68
CA PRO A 347 -1.83 6.22 9.31
C PRO A 347 -2.69 7.15 8.46
N PHE A 348 -3.61 6.60 7.66
CA PHE A 348 -4.56 7.38 6.85
C PHE A 348 -5.88 7.72 7.56
N GLY A 349 -6.00 7.46 8.86
CA GLY A 349 -7.25 7.55 9.61
C GLY A 349 -7.99 6.22 9.70
N PRO A 350 -9.21 6.20 10.23
CA PRO A 350 -9.95 4.96 10.47
C PRO A 350 -10.06 4.10 9.21
N ALA A 351 -9.67 2.83 9.33
CA ALA A 351 -9.70 1.83 8.27
C ALA A 351 -10.68 0.69 8.60
N SER A 352 -11.27 0.10 7.58
CA SER A 352 -12.15 -1.06 7.68
C SER A 352 -11.96 -1.99 6.47
N TRP A 353 -12.60 -3.14 6.48
CA TRP A 353 -12.63 -4.03 5.32
C TRP A 353 -13.99 -3.95 4.62
N GLY A 354 -13.96 -3.93 3.30
CA GLY A 354 -15.12 -3.91 2.42
C GLY A 354 -14.90 -4.77 1.18
N GLY A 355 -15.67 -4.50 0.11
CA GLY A 355 -15.55 -5.18 -1.18
C GLY A 355 -16.49 -6.38 -1.33
N GLU A 356 -17.42 -6.61 -0.41
CA GLU A 356 -18.32 -7.76 -0.48
C GLU A 356 -19.17 -7.76 -1.75
N LYS A 357 -19.76 -6.63 -2.12
CA LYS A 357 -20.51 -6.48 -3.37
C LYS A 357 -19.64 -6.63 -4.62
N ALA A 358 -18.44 -6.00 -4.59
CA ALA A 358 -17.57 -5.94 -5.76
C ALA A 358 -16.86 -7.27 -6.02
N TYR A 359 -16.44 -7.94 -4.97
CA TYR A 359 -15.53 -9.10 -5.03
C TYR A 359 -16.12 -10.37 -4.44
N GLY A 360 -17.31 -10.33 -3.84
CA GLY A 360 -17.94 -11.48 -3.17
C GLY A 360 -17.32 -11.81 -1.81
N ILE A 361 -16.36 -11.02 -1.32
CA ILE A 361 -15.68 -11.22 -0.05
C ILE A 361 -15.20 -9.89 0.54
N LYS A 362 -15.25 -9.78 1.87
CA LYS A 362 -14.84 -8.59 2.62
C LYS A 362 -13.34 -8.61 2.91
N ARG A 363 -12.50 -8.29 1.90
CA ARG A 363 -11.03 -8.38 1.94
C ARG A 363 -10.32 -7.18 1.30
N GLN A 364 -11.06 -6.14 0.96
CA GLN A 364 -10.55 -4.89 0.42
C GLN A 364 -10.47 -3.85 1.53
N ILE A 365 -9.30 -3.24 1.73
CA ILE A 365 -9.19 -2.12 2.65
C ILE A 365 -10.06 -0.95 2.19
N VAL A 366 -10.77 -0.36 3.14
CA VAL A 366 -11.53 0.88 2.97
C VAL A 366 -10.85 1.94 3.81
N ILE A 367 -10.17 2.85 3.14
CA ILE A 367 -9.46 3.99 3.70
C ILE A 367 -9.87 5.25 2.93
N PRO A 368 -9.71 6.44 3.50
CA PRO A 368 -9.90 7.68 2.75
C PRO A 368 -8.97 7.75 1.54
N ILE A 369 -9.51 8.11 0.37
CA ILE A 369 -8.74 8.32 -0.85
C ILE A 369 -8.71 9.82 -1.10
N PRO A 370 -7.59 10.50 -0.81
CA PRO A 370 -7.45 11.93 -1.09
C PRO A 370 -7.26 12.16 -2.58
N ALA A 371 -7.67 13.34 -3.03
CA ALA A 371 -7.24 13.90 -4.29
C ALA A 371 -6.56 15.23 -4.05
N SER A 372 -5.50 15.50 -4.78
CA SER A 372 -4.76 16.77 -4.73
C SER A 372 -4.47 17.28 -6.13
N ILE A 373 -4.39 18.58 -6.27
CA ILE A 373 -4.03 19.27 -7.52
C ILE A 373 -2.70 19.99 -7.32
N LEU A 374 -1.81 19.88 -8.31
CA LEU A 374 -0.55 20.60 -8.29
C LEU A 374 -0.76 22.06 -8.70
N LYS A 375 -0.41 22.99 -7.82
CA LYS A 375 -0.43 24.44 -8.03
C LYS A 375 0.79 25.09 -7.39
N ASN A 376 1.42 25.99 -8.12
CA ASN A 376 2.62 26.71 -7.66
C ASN A 376 3.69 25.77 -7.06
N GLY A 377 3.87 24.60 -7.69
CA GLY A 377 4.83 23.58 -7.26
C GLY A 377 4.49 22.84 -5.97
N LYS A 378 3.26 22.97 -5.46
CA LYS A 378 2.78 22.31 -4.24
C LYS A 378 1.45 21.58 -4.48
N TRP A 379 1.24 20.50 -3.75
CA TRP A 379 -0.05 19.86 -3.71
C TRP A 379 -1.04 20.68 -2.89
N GLU A 380 -2.19 21.01 -3.47
CA GLU A 380 -3.32 21.60 -2.77
C GLU A 380 -4.48 20.59 -2.72
N PRO A 381 -5.32 20.62 -1.67
CA PRO A 381 -6.47 19.71 -1.60
C PRO A 381 -7.39 19.89 -2.80
N PHE A 382 -7.77 18.79 -3.42
CA PHE A 382 -8.79 18.75 -4.45
C PHE A 382 -9.98 17.99 -3.89
N ASP A 383 -10.90 18.70 -3.21
CA ASP A 383 -12.04 18.11 -2.52
C ASP A 383 -12.91 17.29 -3.46
N VAL A 384 -12.77 16.01 -3.35
CA VAL A 384 -13.61 14.99 -3.98
C VAL A 384 -14.11 14.07 -2.90
N LYS A 385 -15.41 13.95 -2.77
CA LYS A 385 -15.99 12.92 -1.91
C LYS A 385 -15.79 11.59 -2.60
N SER A 386 -14.87 10.77 -2.09
CA SER A 386 -14.81 9.36 -2.49
C SER A 386 -16.16 8.71 -2.23
N GLY A 387 -16.71 8.02 -3.22
CA GLY A 387 -17.89 7.18 -3.01
C GLY A 387 -17.61 6.16 -1.90
N LYS A 388 -18.63 5.78 -1.14
CA LYS A 388 -18.52 4.63 -0.24
C LYS A 388 -18.32 3.39 -1.10
N PHE A 389 -17.20 2.73 -0.92
CA PHE A 389 -16.94 1.44 -1.56
C PHE A 389 -17.53 0.34 -0.69
N ASP A 390 -18.59 -0.29 -1.18
CA ASP A 390 -19.23 -1.47 -0.58
C ASP A 390 -19.04 -2.71 -1.46
#